data_06ed49f9d4127378b52da8cf99147485
#
_entry.id   06ed49f9d4127378b52da8cf99147485
#
_cell.length_a   1.000
_cell.length_b   1.000
_cell.length_c   1.000
_cell.angle_alpha   90.00
_cell.angle_beta   90.00
_cell.angle_gamma   90.00
#
_symmetry.space_group_name_H-M   'P 1'
#
loop_
_entity.id
_entity.type
_entity.pdbx_description
1 polymer ?
#
loop_
_entity_poly.entity_id
_entity_poly.type
_entity_poly.pdbx_seq_one_letter_code
_entity_poly.pdbx_strand_id
1 'polypeptide(L)'
;MLANYIKIAFRNLQKNKGFTAINIIGLAVGMVSSILIFLWVYNQLSYDRIYKKTDQLCVVGVKGTLDGITRVYFSTPKPFGPAASEEFPEIANISRLEFSKNFLMTVDDKKLKPGYGAFVDQSFIDMFDLPLLSGDKTNILNSPSEIVLTEQLAKSIFGSTDVVGKVIRIDSTEMLSVSGVLKNIPSNSRFRNHSYFLPWKFLERIGWSDAN
;
A
#
# COMPACT_ATOMS: atom_id res chain seq x y z
N MET A 1 -21.24 -31.85 42.38
CA MET A 1 -21.58 -32.72 41.22
C MET A 1 -20.66 -32.45 40.04
N LEU A 2 -20.42 -31.24 39.56
CA LEU A 2 -19.57 -30.93 38.39
C LEU A 2 -18.14 -31.49 38.48
N ALA A 3 -17.50 -31.36 39.65
CA ALA A 3 -16.14 -31.87 39.87
C ALA A 3 -16.02 -33.39 39.70
N ASN A 4 -17.03 -34.16 40.05
CA ASN A 4 -17.04 -35.60 39.89
C ASN A 4 -17.19 -35.98 38.40
N TYR A 5 -17.99 -35.29 37.61
CA TYR A 5 -18.12 -35.51 36.16
C TYR A 5 -16.79 -35.24 35.45
N ILE A 6 -16.10 -34.15 35.79
CA ILE A 6 -14.79 -33.83 35.22
C ILE A 6 -13.76 -34.91 35.57
N LYS A 7 -13.74 -35.43 36.82
CA LYS A 7 -12.83 -36.48 37.26
C LYS A 7 -13.07 -37.81 36.50
N ILE A 8 -14.33 -38.16 36.30
CA ILE A 8 -14.73 -39.37 35.53
C ILE A 8 -14.34 -39.23 34.07
N ALA A 9 -14.61 -38.05 33.47
CA ALA A 9 -14.21 -37.78 32.09
C ALA A 9 -12.70 -37.92 31.89
N PHE A 10 -11.88 -37.33 32.80
CA PHE A 10 -10.44 -37.39 32.72
C PHE A 10 -9.91 -38.86 32.87
N ARG A 11 -10.49 -39.68 33.77
CA ARG A 11 -10.16 -41.10 33.88
C ARG A 11 -10.49 -41.90 32.63
N ASN A 12 -11.63 -41.57 31.96
CA ASN A 12 -12.00 -42.22 30.70
C ASN A 12 -11.03 -41.87 29.58
N LEU A 13 -10.62 -40.59 29.46
CA LEU A 13 -9.60 -40.14 28.51
C LEU A 13 -8.25 -40.85 28.70
N GLN A 14 -7.84 -41.06 29.96
CA GLN A 14 -6.60 -41.76 30.28
C GLN A 14 -6.68 -43.27 30.04
N LYS A 15 -7.86 -43.88 30.18
CA LYS A 15 -8.04 -45.32 29.97
C LYS A 15 -8.02 -45.69 28.47
N ASN A 16 -8.50 -44.81 27.60
CA ASN A 16 -8.61 -45.05 26.15
C ASN A 16 -7.67 -44.09 25.36
N LYS A 17 -6.36 -44.15 25.66
CA LYS A 17 -5.37 -43.20 25.15
C LYS A 17 -5.34 -43.07 23.63
N GLY A 18 -5.41 -44.18 22.88
CA GLY A 18 -5.37 -44.17 21.42
C GLY A 18 -6.59 -43.48 20.80
N PHE A 19 -7.80 -43.83 21.26
CA PHE A 19 -9.04 -43.17 20.78
C PHE A 19 -9.07 -41.68 21.17
N THR A 20 -8.64 -41.37 22.40
CA THR A 20 -8.56 -39.99 22.86
C THR A 20 -7.58 -39.16 22.05
N ALA A 21 -6.40 -39.71 21.74
CA ALA A 21 -5.39 -39.04 20.93
C ALA A 21 -5.91 -38.72 19.51
N ILE A 22 -6.56 -39.70 18.86
CA ILE A 22 -7.13 -39.49 17.50
C ILE A 22 -8.19 -38.39 17.53
N ASN A 23 -9.09 -38.40 18.52
CA ASN A 23 -10.13 -37.38 18.63
C ASN A 23 -9.55 -35.98 18.92
N ILE A 24 -8.57 -35.87 19.81
CA ILE A 24 -7.92 -34.59 20.13
C ILE A 24 -7.17 -34.06 18.90
N ILE A 25 -6.42 -34.90 18.21
CA ILE A 25 -5.70 -34.51 16.99
C ILE A 25 -6.69 -34.09 15.90
N GLY A 26 -7.73 -34.86 15.66
CA GLY A 26 -8.77 -34.52 14.66
C GLY A 26 -9.44 -33.18 14.97
N LEU A 27 -9.81 -32.97 16.23
CA LEU A 27 -10.40 -31.70 16.67
C LEU A 27 -9.40 -30.54 16.53
N ALA A 28 -8.15 -30.75 16.93
CA ALA A 28 -7.10 -29.74 16.82
C ALA A 28 -6.85 -29.34 15.36
N VAL A 29 -6.73 -30.30 14.45
CA VAL A 29 -6.58 -30.05 13.01
C VAL A 29 -7.77 -29.29 12.46
N GLY A 30 -9.00 -29.67 12.82
CA GLY A 30 -10.21 -28.97 12.41
C GLY A 30 -10.27 -27.53 12.90
N MET A 31 -9.92 -27.29 14.17
CA MET A 31 -9.86 -25.94 14.74
C MET A 31 -8.78 -25.07 14.07
N VAL A 32 -7.57 -25.63 13.89
CA VAL A 32 -6.48 -24.90 13.22
C VAL A 32 -6.88 -24.51 11.80
N SER A 33 -7.45 -25.44 11.04
CA SER A 33 -7.90 -25.16 9.68
C SER A 33 -8.98 -24.07 9.65
N SER A 34 -9.94 -24.12 10.56
CA SER A 34 -11.00 -23.11 10.67
C SER A 34 -10.44 -21.73 11.03
N ILE A 35 -9.49 -21.66 11.97
CA ILE A 35 -8.84 -20.42 12.37
C ILE A 35 -8.05 -19.82 11.20
N LEU A 36 -7.29 -20.64 10.47
CA LEU A 36 -6.52 -20.18 9.31
C LEU A 36 -7.42 -19.62 8.20
N ILE A 37 -8.54 -20.30 7.91
CA ILE A 37 -9.53 -19.81 6.93
C ILE A 37 -10.13 -18.49 7.42
N PHE A 38 -10.53 -18.40 8.69
CA PHE A 38 -11.09 -17.19 9.26
C PHE A 38 -10.09 -16.01 9.19
N LEU A 39 -8.84 -16.24 9.57
CA LEU A 39 -7.78 -15.21 9.47
C LEU A 39 -7.55 -14.78 8.03
N TRP A 40 -7.56 -15.71 7.07
CA TRP A 40 -7.43 -15.39 5.66
C TRP A 40 -8.63 -14.55 5.16
N VAL A 41 -9.85 -14.95 5.46
CA VAL A 41 -11.07 -14.20 5.11
C VAL A 41 -11.05 -12.82 5.75
N TYR A 42 -10.70 -12.72 7.04
CA TYR A 42 -10.58 -11.45 7.73
C TYR A 42 -9.57 -10.52 7.06
N ASN A 43 -8.40 -11.05 6.69
CA ASN A 43 -7.37 -10.28 5.97
C ASN A 43 -7.90 -9.80 4.60
N GLN A 44 -8.61 -10.64 3.85
CA GLN A 44 -9.20 -10.24 2.56
C GLN A 44 -10.29 -9.17 2.72
N LEU A 45 -11.15 -9.29 3.71
CA LEU A 45 -12.20 -8.31 3.96
C LEU A 45 -11.69 -6.99 4.52
N SER A 46 -10.53 -7.00 5.18
CA SER A 46 -9.87 -5.80 5.71
C SER A 46 -8.99 -5.08 4.69
N TYR A 47 -8.81 -5.66 3.49
CA TYR A 47 -7.94 -5.12 2.47
C TYR A 47 -8.46 -3.77 1.95
N ASP A 48 -7.58 -2.76 1.95
CA ASP A 48 -7.86 -1.35 1.58
C ASP A 48 -8.96 -0.66 2.43
N ARG A 49 -9.53 -1.31 3.44
CA ARG A 49 -10.51 -0.69 4.36
C ARG A 49 -9.90 0.18 5.45
N ILE A 50 -8.59 0.30 5.46
CA ILE A 50 -7.85 1.14 6.42
C ILE A 50 -8.00 2.65 6.14
N TYR A 51 -8.42 3.01 4.93
CA TYR A 51 -8.57 4.39 4.53
C TYR A 51 -9.93 4.94 4.95
N LYS A 52 -9.95 6.09 5.61
CA LYS A 52 -11.20 6.68 6.15
C LYS A 52 -12.26 6.94 5.10
N LYS A 53 -11.86 7.21 3.86
CA LYS A 53 -12.75 7.55 2.74
C LYS A 53 -12.97 6.39 1.76
N THR A 54 -12.73 5.14 2.19
CA THR A 54 -12.79 3.95 1.32
C THR A 54 -14.09 3.87 0.50
N ASP A 55 -15.23 4.18 1.11
CA ASP A 55 -16.53 4.12 0.44
C ASP A 55 -16.74 5.20 -0.63
N GLN A 56 -15.85 6.21 -0.67
CA GLN A 56 -15.87 7.31 -1.64
C GLN A 56 -14.76 7.17 -2.68
N LEU A 57 -13.86 6.19 -2.52
CA LEU A 57 -12.74 5.98 -3.43
C LEU A 57 -13.16 5.03 -4.57
N CYS A 58 -13.00 5.51 -5.80
CA CYS A 58 -13.26 4.72 -6.98
C CYS A 58 -12.00 4.64 -7.84
N VAL A 59 -11.78 3.47 -8.46
CA VAL A 59 -10.76 3.31 -9.50
C VAL A 59 -11.45 3.36 -10.85
N VAL A 60 -11.01 4.26 -11.71
CA VAL A 60 -11.55 4.39 -13.06
C VAL A 60 -10.81 3.44 -14.00
N GLY A 61 -11.55 2.73 -14.83
CA GLY A 61 -11.02 1.85 -15.87
C GLY A 61 -11.72 2.10 -17.20
N VAL A 62 -11.05 1.73 -18.28
CA VAL A 62 -11.59 1.78 -19.63
C VAL A 62 -12.12 0.41 -20.03
N LYS A 63 -13.36 0.36 -20.48
CA LYS A 63 -13.96 -0.85 -21.06
C LYS A 63 -13.69 -0.85 -22.55
N GLY A 64 -12.91 -1.81 -23.02
CA GLY A 64 -12.60 -2.00 -24.44
C GLY A 64 -13.00 -3.38 -24.94
N THR A 65 -13.37 -3.48 -26.20
CA THR A 65 -13.60 -4.75 -26.89
C THR A 65 -12.54 -4.93 -27.96
N LEU A 66 -11.74 -5.98 -27.81
CA LEU A 66 -10.72 -6.36 -28.77
C LEU A 66 -10.96 -7.83 -29.18
N ASP A 67 -10.99 -8.12 -30.46
CA ASP A 67 -11.26 -9.46 -31.02
C ASP A 67 -12.55 -10.11 -30.47
N GLY A 68 -13.60 -9.31 -30.27
CA GLY A 68 -14.89 -9.78 -29.73
C GLY A 68 -14.90 -10.03 -28.23
N ILE A 69 -13.78 -9.86 -27.53
CA ILE A 69 -13.65 -10.05 -26.09
C ILE A 69 -13.68 -8.68 -25.39
N THR A 70 -14.68 -8.44 -24.55
CA THR A 70 -14.78 -7.23 -23.74
C THR A 70 -13.97 -7.38 -22.46
N ARG A 71 -13.07 -6.43 -22.21
CA ARG A 71 -12.23 -6.37 -21.00
C ARG A 71 -12.28 -4.98 -20.38
N VAL A 72 -12.06 -4.92 -19.07
CA VAL A 72 -11.84 -3.66 -18.36
C VAL A 72 -10.35 -3.52 -18.09
N TYR A 73 -9.79 -2.43 -18.54
CA TYR A 73 -8.40 -2.04 -18.32
C TYR A 73 -8.36 -0.92 -17.27
N PHE A 74 -7.61 -1.10 -16.20
CA PHE A 74 -7.40 -0.07 -15.17
C PHE A 74 -6.27 0.89 -15.54
N SER A 75 -6.16 1.17 -16.81
CA SER A 75 -5.25 2.17 -17.38
C SER A 75 -6.10 3.17 -18.16
N THR A 76 -5.92 4.45 -17.85
CA THR A 76 -6.62 5.55 -18.52
C THR A 76 -5.60 6.44 -19.22
N PRO A 77 -5.98 7.13 -20.30
CA PRO A 77 -5.12 8.16 -20.90
C PRO A 77 -4.75 9.23 -19.85
N LYS A 78 -3.53 9.71 -19.86
CA LYS A 78 -3.05 10.71 -18.89
C LYS A 78 -3.89 11.97 -18.79
N PRO A 79 -4.42 12.55 -19.91
CA PRO A 79 -5.29 13.72 -19.85
C PRO A 79 -6.64 13.46 -19.18
N PHE A 80 -7.01 12.19 -18.99
CA PHE A 80 -8.33 11.85 -18.43
C PHE A 80 -8.55 12.46 -17.03
N GLY A 81 -7.54 12.39 -16.17
CA GLY A 81 -7.65 12.92 -14.80
C GLY A 81 -8.05 14.42 -14.77
N PRO A 82 -7.24 15.31 -15.36
CA PRO A 82 -7.55 16.72 -15.45
C PRO A 82 -8.91 17.00 -16.14
N ALA A 83 -9.17 16.37 -17.29
CA ALA A 83 -10.41 16.57 -18.02
C ALA A 83 -11.65 16.15 -17.22
N ALA A 84 -11.60 15.01 -16.53
CA ALA A 84 -12.71 14.55 -15.71
C ALA A 84 -12.95 15.47 -14.50
N SER A 85 -11.90 16.05 -13.92
CA SER A 85 -12.04 17.02 -12.83
C SER A 85 -12.73 18.32 -13.27
N GLU A 86 -12.52 18.72 -14.52
CA GLU A 86 -13.16 19.93 -15.09
C GLU A 86 -14.62 19.67 -15.50
N GLU A 87 -14.91 18.48 -16.03
CA GLU A 87 -16.21 18.14 -16.61
C GLU A 87 -17.23 17.66 -15.57
N PHE A 88 -16.76 17.02 -14.47
CA PHE A 88 -17.64 16.40 -13.46
C PHE A 88 -17.47 17.05 -12.08
N PRO A 89 -18.31 18.05 -11.73
CA PRO A 89 -18.21 18.76 -10.44
C PRO A 89 -18.52 17.88 -9.22
N GLU A 90 -19.12 16.70 -9.43
CA GLU A 90 -19.37 15.70 -8.37
C GLU A 90 -18.08 15.02 -7.89
N ILE A 91 -17.02 15.10 -8.67
CA ILE A 91 -15.72 14.53 -8.33
C ILE A 91 -14.97 15.51 -7.41
N ALA A 92 -14.92 15.18 -6.13
CA ALA A 92 -14.25 16.01 -5.14
C ALA A 92 -12.73 16.10 -5.35
N ASN A 93 -12.10 14.99 -5.72
CA ASN A 93 -10.65 14.89 -5.98
C ASN A 93 -10.35 13.78 -6.99
N ILE A 94 -9.34 14.01 -7.80
CA ILE A 94 -8.73 13.00 -8.68
C ILE A 94 -7.24 12.90 -8.37
N SER A 95 -6.71 11.69 -8.44
CA SER A 95 -5.27 11.46 -8.49
C SER A 95 -4.94 10.41 -9.53
N ARG A 96 -4.03 10.77 -10.41
CA ARG A 96 -3.36 9.81 -11.28
C ARG A 96 -2.35 9.02 -10.46
N LEU A 97 -2.11 7.80 -10.85
CA LEU A 97 -1.08 6.95 -10.28
C LEU A 97 -0.40 6.15 -11.39
N GLU A 98 0.93 6.23 -11.41
CA GLU A 98 1.77 5.41 -12.27
C GLU A 98 2.89 4.77 -11.45
N PHE A 99 3.16 3.49 -11.71
CA PHE A 99 4.23 2.80 -10.98
C PHE A 99 5.60 3.31 -11.44
N SER A 100 6.46 3.64 -10.49
CA SER A 100 7.83 4.00 -10.82
C SER A 100 8.68 2.77 -11.07
N LYS A 101 9.71 2.90 -11.89
CA LYS A 101 10.81 1.94 -11.92
C LYS A 101 11.55 1.96 -10.58
N ASN A 102 12.31 0.90 -10.30
CA ASN A 102 13.13 0.84 -9.10
C ASN A 102 14.40 1.69 -9.27
N PHE A 103 14.31 2.94 -8.85
CA PHE A 103 15.41 3.91 -8.95
C PHE A 103 16.57 3.57 -8.00
N LEU A 104 17.80 3.87 -8.44
CA LEU A 104 18.96 3.89 -7.56
C LEU A 104 18.97 5.21 -6.78
N MET A 105 18.78 5.13 -5.47
CA MET A 105 18.85 6.27 -4.56
C MET A 105 20.24 6.36 -3.91
N THR A 106 20.80 7.55 -3.88
CA THR A 106 22.12 7.80 -3.28
C THR A 106 22.03 8.99 -2.32
N VAL A 107 22.52 8.80 -1.11
CA VAL A 107 22.71 9.83 -0.09
C VAL A 107 24.11 9.64 0.49
N ASP A 108 24.96 10.65 0.37
CA ASP A 108 26.38 10.54 0.68
C ASP A 108 27.00 9.32 -0.04
N ASP A 109 27.60 8.38 0.70
CA ASP A 109 28.17 7.14 0.15
C ASP A 109 27.19 5.98 0.10
N LYS A 110 26.00 6.13 0.68
CA LYS A 110 24.97 5.08 0.67
C LYS A 110 24.23 5.03 -0.65
N LYS A 111 24.15 3.82 -1.21
CA LYS A 111 23.37 3.50 -2.42
C LYS A 111 22.35 2.42 -2.10
N LEU A 112 21.10 2.66 -2.46
CA LEU A 112 19.98 1.75 -2.20
C LEU A 112 19.02 1.71 -3.39
N LYS A 113 18.51 0.51 -3.69
CA LYS A 113 17.33 0.34 -4.56
C LYS A 113 16.15 -0.03 -3.66
N PRO A 114 15.25 0.91 -3.32
CA PRO A 114 14.25 0.73 -2.27
C PRO A 114 13.04 -0.11 -2.67
N GLY A 115 13.00 -0.67 -3.87
CA GLY A 115 11.85 -1.35 -4.40
C GLY A 115 10.90 -0.42 -5.15
N TYR A 116 9.61 -0.64 -5.00
CA TYR A 116 8.61 0.09 -5.76
C TYR A 116 8.30 1.46 -5.17
N GLY A 117 8.02 2.41 -6.05
CA GLY A 117 7.41 3.69 -5.75
C GLY A 117 6.27 3.98 -6.72
N ALA A 118 5.66 5.14 -6.60
CA ALA A 118 4.65 5.60 -7.54
C ALA A 118 4.79 7.09 -7.82
N PHE A 119 4.46 7.47 -9.04
CA PHE A 119 4.19 8.84 -9.42
C PHE A 119 2.72 9.13 -9.14
N VAL A 120 2.44 10.19 -8.43
CA VAL A 120 1.09 10.55 -8.02
C VAL A 120 0.85 12.05 -8.13
N ASP A 121 -0.40 12.45 -8.24
CA ASP A 121 -0.78 13.84 -8.05
C ASP A 121 -0.75 14.20 -6.56
N GLN A 122 -0.64 15.48 -6.24
CA GLN A 122 -0.59 15.98 -4.86
C GLN A 122 -1.80 15.53 -4.02
N SER A 123 -2.99 15.48 -4.64
CA SER A 123 -4.24 15.04 -4.01
C SER A 123 -4.20 13.61 -3.43
N PHE A 124 -3.25 12.76 -3.90
CA PHE A 124 -3.16 11.36 -3.50
C PHE A 124 -3.04 11.17 -1.99
N ILE A 125 -2.16 11.95 -1.35
CA ILE A 125 -1.89 11.84 0.10
C ILE A 125 -3.14 12.14 0.93
N ASP A 126 -3.94 13.14 0.49
CA ASP A 126 -5.17 13.52 1.16
C ASP A 126 -6.33 12.57 0.86
N MET A 127 -6.45 12.08 -0.39
CA MET A 127 -7.48 11.14 -0.79
C MET A 127 -7.41 9.84 0.02
N PHE A 128 -6.20 9.33 0.24
CA PHE A 128 -5.97 8.11 1.01
C PHE A 128 -5.70 8.37 2.49
N ASP A 129 -5.77 9.64 2.95
CA ASP A 129 -5.49 10.06 4.34
C ASP A 129 -4.22 9.38 4.90
N LEU A 130 -3.16 9.37 4.09
CA LEU A 130 -1.91 8.73 4.49
C LEU A 130 -1.27 9.51 5.65
N PRO A 131 -0.99 8.83 6.79
CA PRO A 131 -0.49 9.53 7.96
C PRO A 131 0.96 9.97 7.79
N LEU A 132 1.21 11.28 7.88
CA LEU A 132 2.54 11.86 7.92
C LEU A 132 3.17 11.73 9.31
N LEU A 133 4.47 11.41 9.33
CA LEU A 133 5.32 11.52 10.52
C LEU A 133 6.02 12.89 10.58
N SER A 134 6.44 13.40 9.41
CA SER A 134 7.05 14.73 9.27
C SER A 134 6.74 15.31 7.90
N GLY A 135 6.73 16.63 7.79
CA GLY A 135 6.33 17.37 6.60
C GLY A 135 4.96 18.04 6.76
N ASP A 136 4.59 18.85 5.78
CA ASP A 136 3.32 19.57 5.75
C ASP A 136 2.42 19.00 4.65
N LYS A 137 1.25 18.45 5.02
CA LYS A 137 0.28 17.87 4.08
C LYS A 137 -0.13 18.84 2.96
N THR A 138 -0.18 20.11 3.25
CA THR A 138 -0.62 21.13 2.29
C THR A 138 0.47 21.47 1.27
N ASN A 139 1.72 21.16 1.59
CA ASN A 139 2.89 21.53 0.78
C ASN A 139 3.79 20.34 0.43
N ILE A 140 3.19 19.17 0.21
CA ILE A 140 3.88 17.93 -0.12
C ILE A 140 3.64 17.58 -1.60
N LEU A 141 4.67 17.12 -2.31
CA LEU A 141 4.61 16.76 -3.74
C LEU A 141 4.17 17.91 -4.68
N ASN A 142 4.42 19.15 -4.28
CA ASN A 142 4.07 20.33 -5.05
C ASN A 142 5.06 20.63 -6.18
N SER A 143 6.33 20.39 -5.94
CA SER A 143 7.42 20.65 -6.87
C SER A 143 7.89 19.36 -7.55
N PRO A 144 8.25 19.40 -8.85
CA PRO A 144 8.83 18.24 -9.54
C PRO A 144 10.17 17.77 -8.95
N SER A 145 10.75 18.51 -8.02
CA SER A 145 12.02 18.16 -7.35
C SER A 145 11.83 17.65 -5.92
N GLU A 146 10.64 17.10 -5.63
CA GLU A 146 10.30 16.56 -4.32
C GLU A 146 10.13 15.05 -4.34
N ILE A 147 10.29 14.45 -3.17
CA ILE A 147 10.02 13.04 -2.90
C ILE A 147 9.44 12.87 -1.50
N VAL A 148 8.49 11.97 -1.37
CA VAL A 148 7.95 11.52 -0.09
C VAL A 148 8.40 10.10 0.17
N LEU A 149 8.89 9.84 1.37
CA LEU A 149 9.44 8.55 1.78
C LEU A 149 8.50 7.87 2.79
N THR A 150 8.53 6.55 2.84
CA THR A 150 8.02 5.84 4.01
C THR A 150 9.04 5.92 5.16
N GLU A 151 8.56 5.75 6.38
CA GLU A 151 9.37 5.68 7.59
C GLU A 151 10.53 4.68 7.46
N GLN A 152 10.23 3.50 6.93
CA GLN A 152 11.23 2.45 6.73
C GLN A 152 12.33 2.88 5.77
N LEU A 153 11.99 3.51 4.65
CA LEU A 153 12.97 3.99 3.67
C LEU A 153 13.79 5.13 4.24
N ALA A 154 13.16 6.10 4.93
CA ALA A 154 13.86 7.21 5.56
C ALA A 154 14.91 6.70 6.58
N LYS A 155 14.54 5.76 7.45
CA LYS A 155 15.47 5.11 8.38
C LYS A 155 16.59 4.33 7.66
N SER A 156 16.25 3.63 6.56
CA SER A 156 17.24 2.83 5.83
C SER A 156 18.30 3.67 5.16
N ILE A 157 17.94 4.82 4.57
CA ILE A 157 18.88 5.63 3.81
C ILE A 157 19.56 6.72 4.65
N PHE A 158 18.82 7.38 5.56
CA PHE A 158 19.33 8.48 6.38
C PHE A 158 19.62 8.10 7.85
N GLY A 159 19.14 6.95 8.32
CA GLY A 159 19.23 6.56 9.73
C GLY A 159 18.22 7.28 10.66
N SER A 160 17.33 8.13 10.11
CA SER A 160 16.39 8.98 10.86
C SER A 160 15.10 9.16 10.08
N THR A 161 14.04 9.59 10.77
CA THR A 161 12.77 10.03 10.16
C THR A 161 12.68 11.57 10.06
N ASP A 162 13.55 12.29 10.73
CA ASP A 162 13.66 13.74 10.63
C ASP A 162 14.60 14.11 9.47
N VAL A 163 14.03 14.06 8.26
CA VAL A 163 14.78 14.18 7.00
C VAL A 163 14.13 15.13 6.00
N VAL A 164 13.10 15.85 6.40
CA VAL A 164 12.46 16.87 5.55
C VAL A 164 13.49 17.94 5.16
N GLY A 165 13.54 18.29 3.88
CA GLY A 165 14.53 19.21 3.31
C GLY A 165 15.87 18.56 2.91
N LYS A 166 16.15 17.32 3.34
CA LYS A 166 17.36 16.62 2.88
C LYS A 166 17.21 16.19 1.44
N VAL A 167 18.35 16.06 0.76
CA VAL A 167 18.40 15.76 -0.68
C VAL A 167 18.79 14.32 -0.92
N ILE A 168 18.12 13.70 -1.87
CA ILE A 168 18.41 12.36 -2.40
C ILE A 168 18.77 12.51 -3.88
N ARG A 169 19.84 11.87 -4.31
CA ARG A 169 20.17 11.76 -5.72
C ARG A 169 19.57 10.46 -6.28
N ILE A 170 18.82 10.59 -7.37
CA ILE A 170 18.17 9.48 -8.09
C ILE A 170 18.86 9.25 -9.44
N ASP A 171 19.19 7.98 -9.73
CA ASP A 171 19.85 7.53 -10.97
C ASP A 171 21.02 8.42 -11.40
N SER A 172 21.80 8.94 -10.44
CA SER A 172 22.98 9.76 -10.60
C SER A 172 22.78 11.18 -11.20
N THR A 173 21.60 11.50 -11.68
CA THR A 173 21.29 12.77 -12.38
C THR A 173 20.32 13.66 -11.64
N GLU A 174 19.27 13.09 -11.07
CA GLU A 174 18.16 13.84 -10.47
C GLU A 174 18.37 14.07 -8.98
N MET A 175 18.24 15.31 -8.54
CA MET A 175 18.31 15.72 -7.13
C MET A 175 16.91 16.04 -6.64
N LEU A 176 16.43 15.29 -5.64
CA LEU A 176 15.11 15.50 -5.06
C LEU A 176 15.22 15.81 -3.58
N SER A 177 14.44 16.80 -3.13
CA SER A 177 14.30 17.15 -1.72
C SER A 177 13.18 16.33 -1.08
N VAL A 178 13.42 15.79 0.11
CA VAL A 178 12.39 15.11 0.88
C VAL A 178 11.37 16.13 1.39
N SER A 179 10.14 16.09 0.89
CA SER A 179 9.05 16.97 1.32
C SER A 179 8.21 16.39 2.46
N GLY A 180 8.32 15.08 2.71
CA GLY A 180 7.63 14.45 3.83
C GLY A 180 8.02 13.01 4.08
N VAL A 181 7.69 12.52 5.27
CA VAL A 181 7.84 11.12 5.65
C VAL A 181 6.49 10.58 6.12
N LEU A 182 6.02 9.54 5.46
CA LEU A 182 4.79 8.81 5.81
C LEU A 182 5.10 7.71 6.82
N LYS A 183 4.12 7.38 7.67
CA LYS A 183 4.13 6.09 8.37
C LYS A 183 4.22 4.95 7.36
N ASN A 184 4.78 3.83 7.80
CA ASN A 184 4.77 2.63 6.96
C ASN A 184 3.34 2.24 6.58
N ILE A 185 3.17 1.91 5.31
CA ILE A 185 1.86 1.52 4.78
C ILE A 185 1.53 0.11 5.31
N PRO A 186 0.34 -0.11 5.87
CA PRO A 186 -0.06 -1.40 6.40
C PRO A 186 -0.06 -2.51 5.35
N SER A 187 0.16 -3.76 5.80
CA SER A 187 0.26 -4.93 4.93
C SER A 187 -1.05 -5.27 4.18
N ASN A 188 -2.19 -4.83 4.70
CA ASN A 188 -3.51 -4.99 4.08
C ASN A 188 -3.89 -3.84 3.15
N SER A 189 -2.92 -3.12 2.61
CA SER A 189 -3.08 -2.08 1.60
C SER A 189 -2.53 -2.51 0.24
N ARG A 190 -3.16 -2.05 -0.85
CA ARG A 190 -2.63 -2.18 -2.21
C ARG A 190 -1.28 -1.46 -2.39
N PHE A 191 -1.01 -0.46 -1.57
CA PHE A 191 0.24 0.31 -1.60
C PHE A 191 1.32 -0.24 -0.67
N ARG A 192 1.11 -1.38 0.00
CA ARG A 192 2.03 -1.96 1.01
C ARG A 192 3.49 -2.10 0.56
N ASN A 193 3.70 -2.26 -0.75
CA ASN A 193 5.03 -2.45 -1.32
C ASN A 193 5.68 -1.13 -1.78
N HIS A 194 4.98 0.01 -1.66
CA HIS A 194 5.52 1.30 -2.05
C HIS A 194 6.35 1.89 -0.92
N SER A 195 7.58 2.23 -1.23
CA SER A 195 8.54 2.82 -0.29
C SER A 195 8.67 4.33 -0.44
N TYR A 196 8.23 4.89 -1.57
CA TYR A 196 8.29 6.32 -1.86
C TYR A 196 7.23 6.75 -2.87
N PHE A 197 6.93 8.04 -2.85
CA PHE A 197 6.04 8.69 -3.82
C PHE A 197 6.75 9.88 -4.45
N LEU A 198 6.53 10.06 -5.74
CA LEU A 198 7.08 11.13 -6.56
C LEU A 198 5.94 11.94 -7.15
N PRO A 199 6.09 13.26 -7.31
CA PRO A 199 5.09 14.08 -7.96
C PRO A 199 4.89 13.66 -9.41
N TRP A 200 3.65 13.73 -9.91
CA TRP A 200 3.37 13.52 -11.32
C TRP A 200 4.19 14.47 -12.22
N LYS A 201 4.38 15.72 -11.79
CA LYS A 201 5.25 16.71 -12.46
C LYS A 201 6.70 16.26 -12.66
N PHE A 202 7.21 15.37 -11.79
CA PHE A 202 8.54 14.78 -11.98
C PHE A 202 8.55 13.79 -13.15
N LEU A 203 7.49 12.99 -13.29
CA LEU A 203 7.33 12.07 -14.42
C LEU A 203 7.32 12.82 -15.76
N GLU A 204 6.58 13.94 -15.81
CA GLU A 204 6.54 14.82 -16.99
C GLU A 204 7.94 15.41 -17.29
N ARG A 205 8.66 15.85 -16.26
CA ARG A 205 10.01 16.44 -16.40
C ARG A 205 11.03 15.45 -16.96
N ILE A 206 10.99 14.18 -16.56
CA ILE A 206 11.94 13.16 -17.05
C ILE A 206 11.59 12.61 -18.43
N GLY A 207 10.66 13.25 -19.12
CA GLY A 207 10.40 13.00 -20.54
C GLY A 207 9.48 11.82 -20.81
N TRP A 208 8.69 11.40 -19.84
CA TRP A 208 7.60 10.48 -20.08
C TRP A 208 6.46 11.23 -20.76
N SER A 209 6.67 11.55 -22.03
CA SER A 209 5.71 12.32 -22.82
C SER A 209 4.48 11.45 -23.15
N ASP A 210 3.34 12.17 -23.32
CA ASP A 210 2.04 11.59 -23.66
C ASP A 210 1.95 11.06 -25.11
N ALA A 211 3.09 10.90 -25.77
CA ALA A 211 3.18 10.54 -27.18
C ALA A 211 3.18 9.02 -27.43
N ASN A 212 2.55 8.21 -26.53
CA ASN A 212 2.23 6.81 -26.83
C ASN A 212 0.86 6.45 -26.26
#